data_33578f1a1ce0c63dcd784206e53227f9
#
_entry.id   33578f1a1ce0c63dcd784206e53227f9
#
_cell.length_a   1.000
_cell.length_b   1.000
_cell.length_c   1.000
_cell.angle_alpha   90.00
_cell.angle_beta   90.00
_cell.angle_gamma   90.00
#
_symmetry.space_group_name_H-M   'P 1'
#
loop_
_entity.id
_entity.type
_entity.pdbx_description
1 polymer ?
#
loop_
_entity_poly.entity_id
_entity_poly.type
_entity_poly.pdbx_seq_one_letter_code
_entity_poly.pdbx_strand_id
1 'polypeptide(L)'
;MLAATAMILSIAACNSNNVSGKADGADSTAVAAVPQKPASAKELLPSKATVDSVSYLLGIQLGSMIKNYNMGDLNFNMIKKGAADFVASKGNPRDEDFTKQFKVNPEEMNRIMNDFVQKRAEYVGAINKEKEQKFLEANRKKAGVQETGSGLQYIIAEAGSEVKPVSEKDTVYVHYKLSLTDGTVIEEVKEEQDAVMLTLNRVIPAWTEGLQLLGEGGKATLYVPSELGYGERGSNGIDPNTTLVFDIQLDSVKHFVEPVAEDKK
;
A
#
# COMPACT_ATOMS: atom_id res chain seq x y z
N MET A 1 -16.68 6.16 5.85
CA MET A 1 -17.13 4.82 6.29
C MET A 1 -15.89 3.92 6.32
N LEU A 2 -15.29 3.74 7.49
CA LEU A 2 -14.22 2.77 7.67
C LEU A 2 -14.86 1.39 7.79
N ALA A 3 -14.74 0.57 6.76
CA ALA A 3 -15.05 -0.84 6.85
C ALA A 3 -13.98 -1.52 7.69
N ALA A 4 -14.34 -1.87 8.92
CA ALA A 4 -13.52 -2.76 9.75
C ALA A 4 -13.55 -4.14 9.11
N THR A 5 -12.54 -4.46 8.32
CA THR A 5 -12.33 -5.81 7.79
C THR A 5 -11.86 -6.68 8.93
N ALA A 6 -12.79 -7.39 9.55
CA ALA A 6 -12.47 -8.46 10.50
C ALA A 6 -11.74 -9.56 9.73
N MET A 7 -10.41 -9.65 9.88
CA MET A 7 -9.65 -10.81 9.44
C MET A 7 -10.04 -12.00 10.32
N ILE A 8 -10.93 -12.83 9.81
CA ILE A 8 -11.19 -14.16 10.34
C ILE A 8 -9.98 -15.01 9.95
N LEU A 9 -9.14 -15.34 10.94
CA LEU A 9 -8.11 -16.36 10.79
C LEU A 9 -8.84 -17.71 10.61
N SER A 10 -9.04 -18.14 9.37
CA SER A 10 -9.44 -19.52 9.09
C SER A 10 -8.24 -20.42 9.31
N ILE A 11 -8.21 -21.08 10.45
CA ILE A 11 -7.30 -22.20 10.70
C ILE A 11 -7.83 -23.36 9.84
N ALA A 12 -7.29 -23.49 8.63
CA ALA A 12 -7.50 -24.68 7.82
C ALA A 12 -6.67 -25.80 8.44
N ALA A 13 -7.33 -26.74 9.10
CA ALA A 13 -6.74 -28.02 9.45
C ALA A 13 -6.53 -28.82 8.14
N CYS A 14 -5.33 -28.76 7.60
CA CYS A 14 -4.95 -29.66 6.51
C CYS A 14 -4.78 -31.08 7.07
N ASN A 15 -5.80 -31.90 6.89
CA ASN A 15 -5.67 -33.34 6.93
C ASN A 15 -5.59 -33.80 5.46
N SER A 16 -4.39 -33.91 4.91
CA SER A 16 -4.15 -34.45 3.60
C SER A 16 -3.39 -35.76 3.71
N ASN A 17 -4.15 -36.85 3.84
CA ASN A 17 -3.68 -38.19 3.43
C ASN A 17 -4.39 -38.54 2.13
N ASN A 18 -3.74 -38.34 1.00
CA ASN A 18 -4.05 -39.08 -0.22
C ASN A 18 -2.77 -39.22 -1.05
N VAL A 19 -2.08 -40.32 -0.85
CA VAL A 19 -1.05 -40.81 -1.75
C VAL A 19 -1.60 -42.06 -2.40
N SER A 20 -1.98 -41.95 -3.66
CA SER A 20 -2.25 -43.11 -4.53
C SER A 20 -0.92 -43.60 -5.11
N GLY A 21 -0.43 -44.72 -4.63
CA GLY A 21 0.68 -45.49 -5.21
C GLY A 21 0.30 -46.94 -5.28
N LYS A 22 0.44 -47.52 -6.46
CA LYS A 22 0.11 -48.87 -6.87
C LYS A 22 0.76 -49.96 -6.02
N ALA A 23 0.00 -51.02 -5.82
CA ALA A 23 0.37 -52.22 -5.12
C ALA A 23 1.47 -53.04 -5.82
N ASP A 24 2.35 -53.63 -4.98
CA ASP A 24 2.82 -55.01 -5.16
C ASP A 24 3.25 -55.57 -3.80
N GLY A 25 2.60 -56.67 -3.45
CA GLY A 25 3.00 -57.87 -2.77
C GLY A 25 3.55 -57.87 -1.33
N ALA A 26 2.70 -58.43 -0.42
CA ALA A 26 3.06 -59.33 0.69
C ALA A 26 3.89 -58.77 1.88
N ASP A 27 3.31 -58.55 2.98
CA ASP A 27 3.29 -59.35 4.22
C ASP A 27 2.52 -58.58 5.32
N SER A 28 1.38 -59.12 5.75
CA SER A 28 0.56 -58.48 6.75
C SER A 28 1.01 -58.92 8.16
N THR A 29 1.87 -58.14 8.79
CA THR A 29 1.88 -58.11 10.24
C THR A 29 1.14 -56.81 10.66
N ALA A 30 -0.15 -56.95 10.88
CA ALA A 30 -0.95 -55.91 11.50
C ALA A 30 -0.41 -55.69 12.92
N VAL A 31 0.43 -54.65 13.06
CA VAL A 31 0.76 -54.09 14.38
C VAL A 31 -0.55 -53.46 14.88
N ALA A 32 -1.21 -54.15 15.80
CA ALA A 32 -2.38 -53.62 16.49
C ALA A 32 -2.03 -52.23 17.06
N ALA A 33 -2.69 -51.18 16.55
CA ALA A 33 -2.55 -49.83 17.10
C ALA A 33 -2.92 -49.88 18.60
N VAL A 34 -1.93 -49.70 19.46
CA VAL A 34 -2.14 -49.56 20.89
C VAL A 34 -3.09 -48.38 21.06
N PRO A 35 -4.25 -48.51 21.70
CA PRO A 35 -5.15 -47.42 21.92
C PRO A 35 -4.44 -46.35 22.77
N GLN A 36 -4.06 -45.26 22.15
CA GLN A 36 -3.48 -44.12 22.84
C GLN A 36 -4.54 -43.60 23.83
N LYS A 37 -4.19 -43.59 25.11
CA LYS A 37 -4.99 -42.96 26.14
C LYS A 37 -5.21 -41.50 25.71
N PRO A 38 -6.45 -40.98 25.74
CA PRO A 38 -6.69 -39.59 25.36
C PRO A 38 -5.79 -38.66 26.19
N ALA A 39 -5.08 -37.76 25.54
CA ALA A 39 -4.21 -36.79 26.16
C ALA A 39 -5.02 -35.96 27.17
N SER A 40 -4.47 -35.69 28.33
CA SER A 40 -5.10 -34.78 29.30
C SER A 40 -5.17 -33.37 28.72
N ALA A 41 -6.18 -32.57 29.08
CA ALA A 41 -6.29 -31.19 28.62
C ALA A 41 -5.00 -30.39 28.86
N LYS A 42 -4.25 -30.72 29.89
CA LYS A 42 -2.94 -30.09 30.20
C LYS A 42 -1.84 -30.44 29.18
N GLU A 43 -1.86 -31.65 28.63
CA GLU A 43 -0.91 -32.08 27.59
C GLU A 43 -1.20 -31.47 26.22
N LEU A 44 -2.43 -30.95 26.03
CA LEU A 44 -2.84 -30.24 24.82
C LEU A 44 -2.48 -28.74 24.85
N LEU A 45 -2.01 -28.21 25.99
CA LEU A 45 -1.61 -26.81 26.06
C LEU A 45 -0.35 -26.55 25.23
N PRO A 46 -0.32 -25.44 24.47
CA PRO A 46 0.88 -25.03 23.78
C PRO A 46 2.06 -24.85 24.74
N SER A 47 3.25 -25.20 24.30
CA SER A 47 4.46 -24.97 25.09
C SER A 47 4.67 -23.48 25.34
N LYS A 48 5.42 -23.14 26.41
CA LYS A 48 5.80 -21.75 26.71
C LYS A 48 6.49 -21.10 25.50
N ALA A 49 7.39 -21.81 24.84
CA ALA A 49 8.09 -21.32 23.65
C ALA A 49 7.12 -20.99 22.51
N THR A 50 6.11 -21.83 22.29
CA THR A 50 5.04 -21.57 21.29
C THR A 50 4.25 -20.31 21.66
N VAL A 51 3.87 -20.15 22.92
CA VAL A 51 3.15 -18.95 23.40
C VAL A 51 3.98 -17.69 23.20
N ASP A 52 5.27 -17.75 23.57
CA ASP A 52 6.18 -16.61 23.39
C ASP A 52 6.35 -16.23 21.89
N SER A 53 6.45 -17.25 21.01
CA SER A 53 6.53 -17.03 19.55
C SER A 53 5.27 -16.39 18.99
N VAL A 54 4.09 -16.89 19.39
CA VAL A 54 2.80 -16.31 18.95
C VAL A 54 2.66 -14.88 19.45
N SER A 55 3.04 -14.61 20.70
CA SER A 55 3.01 -13.25 21.27
C SER A 55 3.92 -12.29 20.49
N TYR A 56 5.11 -12.74 20.11
CA TYR A 56 6.04 -11.97 19.28
C TYR A 56 5.48 -11.69 17.88
N LEU A 57 4.88 -12.70 17.24
CA LEU A 57 4.24 -12.53 15.93
C LEU A 57 3.08 -11.51 15.95
N LEU A 58 2.25 -11.52 17.00
CA LEU A 58 1.22 -10.50 17.18
C LEU A 58 1.83 -9.10 17.34
N GLY A 59 2.96 -9.00 18.04
CA GLY A 59 3.72 -7.76 18.17
C GLY A 59 4.25 -7.25 16.82
N ILE A 60 4.77 -8.15 15.96
CA ILE A 60 5.21 -7.81 14.60
C ILE A 60 4.03 -7.28 13.75
N GLN A 61 2.87 -7.95 13.81
CA GLN A 61 1.68 -7.51 13.07
C GLN A 61 1.22 -6.12 13.50
N LEU A 62 1.19 -5.86 14.80
CA LEU A 62 0.89 -4.52 15.34
C LEU A 62 1.93 -3.49 14.89
N GLY A 63 3.23 -3.82 14.96
CA GLY A 63 4.31 -2.95 14.49
C GLY A 63 4.20 -2.63 13.00
N SER A 64 3.86 -3.62 12.18
CA SER A 64 3.58 -3.42 10.75
C SER A 64 2.42 -2.44 10.53
N MET A 65 1.33 -2.61 11.26
CA MET A 65 0.18 -1.69 11.19
C MET A 65 0.59 -0.26 11.57
N ILE A 66 1.31 -0.08 12.69
CA ILE A 66 1.79 1.23 13.15
C ILE A 66 2.66 1.90 12.08
N LYS A 67 3.55 1.13 11.45
CA LYS A 67 4.44 1.61 10.38
C LYS A 67 3.65 1.96 9.12
N ASN A 68 2.79 1.07 8.64
CA ASN A 68 2.06 1.23 7.39
C ASN A 68 1.06 2.40 7.43
N TYR A 69 0.47 2.68 8.59
CA TYR A 69 -0.42 3.83 8.80
C TYR A 69 0.31 5.08 9.30
N ASN A 70 1.65 5.05 9.31
CA ASN A 70 2.50 6.16 9.77
C ASN A 70 2.05 6.76 11.11
N MET A 71 1.68 5.90 12.07
CA MET A 71 1.14 6.33 13.35
C MET A 71 2.18 7.00 14.27
N GLY A 72 3.46 6.96 13.90
CA GLY A 72 4.55 7.55 14.70
C GLY A 72 4.84 6.76 15.97
N ASP A 73 5.42 7.44 16.95
CA ASP A 73 5.79 6.82 18.21
C ASP A 73 4.58 6.67 19.12
N LEU A 74 4.11 5.44 19.32
CA LEU A 74 3.04 5.10 20.24
C LEU A 74 3.60 4.59 21.58
N ASN A 75 2.82 4.78 22.64
CA ASN A 75 3.16 4.26 23.98
C ASN A 75 2.83 2.77 24.08
N PHE A 76 3.84 1.91 23.87
CA PHE A 76 3.70 0.45 23.92
C PHE A 76 3.23 -0.08 25.30
N ASN A 77 3.53 0.63 26.40
CA ASN A 77 3.03 0.23 27.71
C ASN A 77 1.50 0.43 27.80
N MET A 78 0.97 1.49 27.17
CA MET A 78 -0.48 1.71 27.08
C MET A 78 -1.15 0.71 26.16
N ILE A 79 -0.49 0.32 25.05
CA ILE A 79 -0.98 -0.75 24.17
C ILE A 79 -1.08 -2.07 24.94
N LYS A 80 -0.01 -2.45 25.65
CA LYS A 80 0.00 -3.64 26.51
C LYS A 80 -1.12 -3.60 27.56
N LYS A 81 -1.29 -2.43 28.20
CA LYS A 81 -2.36 -2.24 29.19
C LYS A 81 -3.74 -2.40 28.56
N GLY A 82 -4.01 -1.76 27.43
CA GLY A 82 -5.29 -1.87 26.73
C GLY A 82 -5.62 -3.30 26.32
N ALA A 83 -4.62 -4.05 25.82
CA ALA A 83 -4.79 -5.46 25.50
C ALA A 83 -5.13 -6.30 26.75
N ALA A 84 -4.44 -6.07 27.87
CA ALA A 84 -4.71 -6.76 29.13
C ALA A 84 -6.11 -6.41 29.69
N ASP A 85 -6.50 -5.14 29.63
CA ASP A 85 -7.82 -4.69 30.08
C ASP A 85 -8.93 -5.37 29.24
N PHE A 86 -8.73 -5.47 27.92
CA PHE A 86 -9.70 -6.14 27.04
C PHE A 86 -9.81 -7.65 27.32
N VAL A 87 -8.67 -8.33 27.50
CA VAL A 87 -8.67 -9.78 27.85
C VAL A 87 -9.32 -10.05 29.20
N ALA A 88 -9.19 -9.14 30.15
CA ALA A 88 -9.82 -9.25 31.50
C ALA A 88 -11.27 -8.77 31.52
N SER A 89 -11.80 -8.18 30.46
CA SER A 89 -13.15 -7.62 30.41
C SER A 89 -14.21 -8.71 30.53
N LYS A 90 -15.39 -8.33 31.02
CA LYS A 90 -16.55 -9.22 31.24
C LYS A 90 -17.72 -8.76 30.39
N GLY A 91 -18.60 -9.70 30.06
CA GLY A 91 -19.78 -9.42 29.24
C GLY A 91 -19.57 -9.70 27.76
N ASN A 92 -20.58 -9.41 26.96
CA ASN A 92 -20.54 -9.63 25.55
C ASN A 92 -19.99 -8.35 24.83
N PRO A 93 -18.94 -8.46 24.00
CA PRO A 93 -18.42 -7.31 23.27
C PRO A 93 -19.41 -6.61 22.34
N ARG A 94 -20.57 -7.21 22.07
CA ARG A 94 -21.64 -6.62 21.26
C ARG A 94 -22.64 -5.79 22.06
N ASP A 95 -22.56 -5.85 23.39
CA ASP A 95 -23.44 -5.09 24.24
C ASP A 95 -23.02 -3.62 24.27
N GLU A 96 -24.00 -2.72 24.22
CA GLU A 96 -23.76 -1.27 24.15
C GLU A 96 -22.94 -0.78 25.37
N ASP A 97 -23.10 -1.38 26.52
CA ASP A 97 -22.41 -1.03 27.75
C ASP A 97 -21.02 -1.68 27.90
N PHE A 98 -20.66 -2.63 27.03
CA PHE A 98 -19.40 -3.38 27.16
C PHE A 98 -18.17 -2.46 27.22
N THR A 99 -18.17 -1.42 26.39
CA THR A 99 -17.02 -0.51 26.29
C THR A 99 -16.91 0.48 27.46
N LYS A 100 -17.95 0.67 28.25
CA LYS A 100 -17.94 1.55 29.42
C LYS A 100 -16.95 1.10 30.51
N GLN A 101 -16.51 -0.15 30.49
CA GLN A 101 -15.51 -0.68 31.41
C GLN A 101 -14.08 -0.26 31.08
N PHE A 102 -13.84 0.37 29.93
CA PHE A 102 -12.52 0.84 29.53
C PHE A 102 -12.30 2.32 29.88
N LYS A 103 -11.01 2.72 29.91
CA LYS A 103 -10.59 4.09 30.24
C LYS A 103 -11.15 5.16 29.28
N VAL A 104 -11.45 4.77 28.06
CA VAL A 104 -11.96 5.64 27.00
C VAL A 104 -13.32 5.09 26.58
N ASN A 105 -14.35 5.92 26.66
CA ASN A 105 -15.68 5.52 26.24
C ASN A 105 -15.80 5.49 24.68
N PRO A 106 -16.80 4.80 24.10
CA PRO A 106 -16.95 4.66 22.65
C PRO A 106 -17.11 5.98 21.91
N GLU A 107 -17.79 6.95 22.50
CA GLU A 107 -18.03 8.25 21.88
C GLU A 107 -16.73 9.05 21.75
N GLU A 108 -15.88 8.98 22.78
CA GLU A 108 -14.55 9.59 22.77
C GLU A 108 -13.57 8.83 21.86
N MET A 109 -13.71 7.51 21.73
CA MET A 109 -12.77 6.68 20.95
C MET A 109 -12.67 7.14 19.50
N ASN A 110 -13.79 7.34 18.82
CA ASN A 110 -13.82 7.81 17.45
C ASN A 110 -13.24 9.22 17.31
N ARG A 111 -13.56 10.12 18.25
CA ARG A 111 -13.03 11.48 18.26
C ARG A 111 -11.51 11.48 18.43
N ILE A 112 -11.00 10.75 19.42
CA ILE A 112 -9.55 10.66 19.69
C ILE A 112 -8.80 10.09 18.49
N MET A 113 -9.33 9.01 17.87
CA MET A 113 -8.70 8.41 16.69
C MET A 113 -8.70 9.35 15.49
N ASN A 114 -9.80 10.02 15.22
CA ASN A 114 -9.90 10.97 14.12
C ASN A 114 -8.96 12.17 14.33
N ASP A 115 -8.96 12.77 15.53
CA ASP A 115 -8.08 13.88 15.89
C ASP A 115 -6.60 13.46 15.77
N PHE A 116 -6.27 12.25 16.21
CA PHE A 116 -4.91 11.70 16.10
C PHE A 116 -4.48 11.53 14.65
N VAL A 117 -5.30 10.88 13.81
CA VAL A 117 -5.00 10.64 12.39
C VAL A 117 -4.86 11.97 11.64
N GLN A 118 -5.76 12.92 11.89
CA GLN A 118 -5.69 14.24 11.28
C GLN A 118 -4.39 14.97 11.65
N LYS A 119 -4.07 15.06 12.95
CA LYS A 119 -2.83 15.71 13.41
C LYS A 119 -1.57 15.03 12.88
N ARG A 120 -1.59 13.69 12.76
CA ARG A 120 -0.47 12.96 12.15
C ARG A 120 -0.32 13.32 10.67
N ALA A 121 -1.42 13.36 9.93
CA ALA A 121 -1.40 13.74 8.53
C ALA A 121 -0.89 15.19 8.33
N GLU A 122 -1.36 16.13 9.13
CA GLU A 122 -0.89 17.51 9.12
C GLU A 122 0.61 17.60 9.41
N TYR A 123 1.08 16.92 10.46
CA TYR A 123 2.50 16.88 10.82
C TYR A 123 3.37 16.28 9.70
N VAL A 124 2.98 15.12 9.17
CA VAL A 124 3.72 14.45 8.09
C VAL A 124 3.72 15.32 6.83
N GLY A 125 2.56 15.91 6.49
CA GLY A 125 2.43 16.82 5.37
C GLY A 125 3.33 18.06 5.47
N ALA A 126 3.45 18.64 6.66
CA ALA A 126 4.36 19.77 6.90
C ALA A 126 5.83 19.39 6.72
N ILE A 127 6.25 18.24 7.29
CA ILE A 127 7.61 17.71 7.11
C ILE A 127 7.90 17.40 5.64
N ASN A 128 6.95 16.85 4.92
CA ASN A 128 7.12 16.52 3.50
C ASN A 128 7.22 17.79 2.65
N LYS A 129 6.47 18.87 2.96
CA LYS A 129 6.61 20.16 2.28
C LYS A 129 8.01 20.77 2.46
N GLU A 130 8.56 20.71 3.67
CA GLU A 130 9.94 21.17 3.91
C GLU A 130 10.96 20.34 3.11
N LYS A 131 10.77 19.01 3.06
CA LYS A 131 11.63 18.12 2.27
C LYS A 131 11.49 18.40 0.78
N GLU A 132 10.27 18.59 0.29
CA GLU A 132 9.96 18.94 -1.10
C GLU A 132 10.72 20.19 -1.52
N GLN A 133 10.59 21.26 -0.77
CA GLN A 133 11.26 22.53 -1.07
C GLN A 133 12.77 22.35 -1.19
N LYS A 134 13.39 21.70 -0.19
CA LYS A 134 14.84 21.45 -0.19
C LYS A 134 15.28 20.57 -1.35
N PHE A 135 14.49 19.52 -1.65
CA PHE A 135 14.79 18.60 -2.74
C PHE A 135 14.72 19.30 -4.10
N LEU A 136 13.61 20.00 -4.38
CA LEU A 136 13.40 20.66 -5.68
C LEU A 136 14.40 21.80 -5.90
N GLU A 137 14.74 22.58 -4.87
CA GLU A 137 15.78 23.61 -4.95
C GLU A 137 17.17 23.03 -5.27
N ALA A 138 17.50 21.89 -4.68
CA ALA A 138 18.76 21.20 -4.96
C ALA A 138 18.73 20.52 -6.35
N ASN A 139 17.61 19.91 -6.72
CA ASN A 139 17.45 19.18 -7.96
C ASN A 139 17.51 20.09 -9.18
N ARG A 140 16.92 21.29 -9.11
CA ARG A 140 16.97 22.34 -10.16
C ARG A 140 18.39 22.70 -10.58
N LYS A 141 19.37 22.54 -9.68
CA LYS A 141 20.79 22.87 -9.93
C LYS A 141 21.56 21.71 -10.58
N LYS A 142 20.96 20.53 -10.71
CA LYS A 142 21.62 19.37 -11.31
C LYS A 142 21.67 19.52 -12.82
N ALA A 143 22.75 19.03 -13.41
CA ALA A 143 22.89 19.01 -14.86
C ALA A 143 21.77 18.24 -15.55
N GLY A 144 21.21 18.79 -16.62
CA GLY A 144 20.15 18.17 -17.41
C GLY A 144 18.73 18.31 -16.85
N VAL A 145 18.57 18.79 -15.62
CA VAL A 145 17.24 19.06 -15.07
C VAL A 145 16.64 20.30 -15.72
N GLN A 146 15.44 20.16 -16.22
CA GLN A 146 14.60 21.24 -16.74
C GLN A 146 13.38 21.40 -15.83
N GLU A 147 12.70 22.55 -15.93
CA GLU A 147 11.51 22.84 -15.13
C GLU A 147 10.45 23.54 -15.98
N THR A 148 9.21 23.12 -15.81
CA THR A 148 8.05 23.73 -16.48
C THR A 148 7.50 24.91 -15.66
N GLY A 149 6.55 25.64 -16.25
CA GLY A 149 5.89 26.75 -15.56
C GLY A 149 5.05 26.33 -14.34
N SER A 150 4.64 25.08 -14.24
CA SER A 150 3.93 24.50 -13.10
C SER A 150 4.86 24.08 -11.95
N GLY A 151 6.19 24.03 -12.21
CA GLY A 151 7.19 23.55 -11.25
C GLY A 151 7.51 22.07 -11.39
N LEU A 152 6.96 21.37 -12.39
CA LEU A 152 7.39 20.01 -12.71
C LEU A 152 8.85 20.04 -13.16
N GLN A 153 9.72 19.31 -12.48
CA GLN A 153 11.10 19.13 -12.91
C GLN A 153 11.27 17.80 -13.63
N TYR A 154 12.11 17.78 -14.66
CA TYR A 154 12.28 16.60 -15.49
C TYR A 154 13.65 16.51 -16.15
N ILE A 155 14.02 15.29 -16.52
CA ILE A 155 15.15 14.99 -17.39
C ILE A 155 14.62 14.11 -18.52
N ILE A 156 14.82 14.53 -19.78
CA ILE A 156 14.54 13.68 -20.95
C ILE A 156 15.82 12.89 -21.26
N ALA A 157 15.76 11.57 -21.08
CA ALA A 157 16.84 10.67 -21.46
C ALA A 157 16.80 10.33 -22.96
N GLU A 158 15.59 10.08 -23.47
CA GLU A 158 15.30 9.80 -24.87
C GLU A 158 14.05 10.58 -25.27
N ALA A 159 14.13 11.42 -26.30
CA ALA A 159 13.00 12.26 -26.70
C ALA A 159 11.84 11.46 -27.32
N GLY A 160 12.15 10.31 -27.93
CA GLY A 160 11.20 9.50 -28.69
C GLY A 160 10.95 10.07 -30.11
N SER A 161 9.87 9.60 -30.74
CA SER A 161 9.45 9.99 -32.08
C SER A 161 8.74 11.35 -32.10
N GLU A 162 8.28 11.78 -33.29
CA GLU A 162 7.45 12.97 -33.44
C GLU A 162 5.98 12.75 -32.97
N VAL A 163 5.58 11.50 -32.79
CA VAL A 163 4.21 11.17 -32.31
C VAL A 163 4.15 11.39 -30.81
N LYS A 164 3.47 12.45 -30.38
CA LYS A 164 3.33 12.89 -28.97
C LYS A 164 1.89 12.98 -28.58
N PRO A 165 1.54 12.80 -27.31
CA PRO A 165 0.22 13.17 -26.82
C PRO A 165 -0.02 14.67 -27.03
N VAL A 166 -1.16 15.04 -27.60
CA VAL A 166 -1.52 16.43 -27.90
C VAL A 166 -2.79 16.88 -27.19
N SER A 167 -3.47 15.94 -26.54
CA SER A 167 -4.72 16.18 -25.82
C SER A 167 -4.72 15.40 -24.51
N GLU A 168 -5.34 15.97 -23.47
CA GLU A 168 -5.62 15.26 -22.23
C GLU A 168 -6.58 14.06 -22.42
N LYS A 169 -7.27 13.98 -23.55
CA LYS A 169 -8.13 12.86 -23.92
C LYS A 169 -7.38 11.72 -24.61
N ASP A 170 -6.11 11.94 -24.97
CA ASP A 170 -5.29 10.90 -25.58
C ASP A 170 -5.03 9.75 -24.59
N THR A 171 -4.95 8.56 -25.15
CA THR A 171 -4.59 7.35 -24.40
C THR A 171 -3.11 7.03 -24.66
N VAL A 172 -2.39 6.73 -23.62
CA VAL A 172 -0.96 6.38 -23.65
C VAL A 172 -0.74 4.98 -23.10
N TYR A 173 0.30 4.33 -23.60
CA TYR A 173 0.79 3.05 -23.08
C TYR A 173 2.19 3.30 -22.52
N VAL A 174 2.40 2.94 -21.24
CA VAL A 174 3.62 3.32 -20.54
C VAL A 174 4.15 2.19 -19.66
N HIS A 175 5.47 2.14 -19.54
CA HIS A 175 6.16 1.48 -18.43
C HIS A 175 6.70 2.56 -17.49
N TYR A 176 6.69 2.28 -16.19
CA TYR A 176 7.16 3.26 -15.23
C TYR A 176 7.65 2.63 -13.93
N LYS A 177 8.48 3.38 -13.25
CA LYS A 177 8.84 3.12 -11.86
C LYS A 177 8.54 4.38 -11.05
N LEU A 178 7.69 4.23 -10.03
CA LEU A 178 7.42 5.25 -9.02
C LEU A 178 8.30 5.01 -7.81
N SER A 179 9.05 6.01 -7.42
CA SER A 179 9.85 6.01 -6.20
C SER A 179 9.69 7.31 -5.42
N LEU A 180 10.11 7.29 -4.16
CA LEU A 180 10.27 8.47 -3.32
C LEU A 180 11.64 9.10 -3.57
N THR A 181 11.84 10.32 -3.05
CA THR A 181 13.11 11.05 -3.20
C THR A 181 14.30 10.41 -2.48
N ASP A 182 14.05 9.47 -1.58
CA ASP A 182 15.07 8.65 -0.91
C ASP A 182 15.40 7.34 -1.66
N GLY A 183 14.76 7.10 -2.81
CA GLY A 183 14.94 5.90 -3.63
C GLY A 183 14.02 4.73 -3.25
N THR A 184 13.15 4.88 -2.25
CA THR A 184 12.16 3.84 -1.92
C THR A 184 11.20 3.63 -3.09
N VAL A 185 11.19 2.44 -3.66
CA VAL A 185 10.29 2.08 -4.77
C VAL A 185 8.90 1.78 -4.19
N ILE A 186 7.88 2.46 -4.72
CA ILE A 186 6.46 2.31 -4.36
C ILE A 186 5.77 1.36 -5.33
N GLU A 187 6.01 1.56 -6.63
CA GLU A 187 5.38 0.79 -7.69
C GLU A 187 6.32 0.71 -8.90
N GLU A 188 6.30 -0.40 -9.60
CA GLU A 188 7.08 -0.59 -10.83
C GLU A 188 6.32 -1.48 -11.81
N VAL A 189 6.18 -1.02 -13.04
CA VAL A 189 5.72 -1.79 -14.20
C VAL A 189 6.92 -1.94 -15.12
N LYS A 190 7.50 -3.14 -15.12
CA LYS A 190 8.73 -3.44 -15.86
C LYS A 190 8.46 -3.69 -17.33
N GLU A 191 9.48 -3.49 -18.18
CA GLU A 191 9.41 -3.68 -19.63
C GLU A 191 8.98 -5.11 -20.06
N GLU A 192 9.17 -6.13 -19.20
CA GLU A 192 8.74 -7.50 -19.49
C GLU A 192 7.24 -7.74 -19.21
N GLN A 193 6.55 -6.76 -18.62
CA GLN A 193 5.12 -6.79 -18.35
C GLN A 193 4.36 -6.08 -19.48
N ASP A 194 3.04 -6.23 -19.50
CA ASP A 194 2.21 -5.44 -20.40
C ASP A 194 2.23 -3.96 -19.97
N ALA A 195 2.40 -3.06 -20.93
CA ALA A 195 2.34 -1.62 -20.69
C ALA A 195 0.98 -1.20 -20.11
N VAL A 196 0.99 -0.28 -19.17
CA VAL A 196 -0.23 0.24 -18.58
C VAL A 196 -0.88 1.22 -19.55
N MET A 197 -2.16 0.99 -19.86
CA MET A 197 -2.99 1.87 -20.69
C MET A 197 -3.66 2.93 -19.81
N LEU A 198 -3.40 4.19 -20.09
CA LEU A 198 -3.93 5.33 -19.33
C LEU A 198 -4.47 6.42 -20.25
N THR A 199 -5.54 7.08 -19.82
CA THR A 199 -6.03 8.31 -20.47
C THR A 199 -5.56 9.52 -19.68
N LEU A 200 -4.97 10.52 -20.33
CA LEU A 200 -4.25 11.61 -19.66
C LEU A 200 -5.14 12.51 -18.77
N ASN A 201 -6.44 12.55 -18.99
CA ASN A 201 -7.38 13.27 -18.11
C ASN A 201 -7.79 12.48 -16.85
N ARG A 202 -7.20 11.29 -16.63
CA ARG A 202 -7.49 10.42 -15.47
C ARG A 202 -6.24 10.09 -14.65
N VAL A 203 -5.16 10.80 -14.89
CA VAL A 203 -3.89 10.66 -14.18
C VAL A 203 -3.59 11.93 -13.37
N ILE A 204 -2.54 11.90 -12.58
CA ILE A 204 -2.06 13.10 -11.86
C ILE A 204 -1.61 14.18 -12.84
N PRO A 205 -1.73 15.49 -12.48
CA PRO A 205 -1.36 16.60 -13.38
C PRO A 205 0.05 16.48 -13.97
N ALA A 206 1.02 16.02 -13.17
CA ALA A 206 2.39 15.81 -13.64
C ALA A 206 2.51 14.86 -14.81
N TRP A 207 1.67 13.83 -14.88
CA TRP A 207 1.66 12.89 -15.99
C TRP A 207 1.02 13.49 -17.26
N THR A 208 -0.08 14.23 -17.08
CA THR A 208 -0.72 14.94 -18.19
C THR A 208 0.26 15.92 -18.84
N GLU A 209 1.05 16.62 -18.04
CA GLU A 209 2.05 17.57 -18.54
C GLU A 209 3.32 16.86 -19.03
N GLY A 210 3.88 15.98 -18.23
CA GLY A 210 5.18 15.35 -18.47
C GLY A 210 5.19 14.43 -19.70
N LEU A 211 4.11 13.67 -19.93
CA LEU A 211 4.03 12.78 -21.10
C LEU A 211 3.89 13.53 -22.43
N GLN A 212 3.34 14.74 -22.43
CA GLN A 212 3.29 15.59 -23.62
C GLN A 212 4.69 16.12 -24.04
N LEU A 213 5.69 16.01 -23.19
CA LEU A 213 7.08 16.35 -23.53
C LEU A 213 7.74 15.23 -24.36
N LEU A 214 7.21 14.00 -24.30
CA LEU A 214 7.80 12.81 -24.91
C LEU A 214 7.06 12.41 -26.19
N GLY A 215 7.83 11.88 -27.14
CA GLY A 215 7.28 11.09 -28.25
C GLY A 215 7.25 9.59 -27.93
N GLU A 216 6.60 8.79 -28.80
CA GLU A 216 6.63 7.32 -28.66
C GLU A 216 8.08 6.80 -28.62
N GLY A 217 8.37 5.88 -27.73
CA GLY A 217 9.70 5.37 -27.42
C GLY A 217 10.52 6.30 -26.52
N GLY A 218 9.96 7.47 -26.12
CA GLY A 218 10.65 8.43 -25.25
C GLY A 218 10.77 7.97 -23.81
N LYS A 219 11.86 8.40 -23.14
CA LYS A 219 12.12 8.09 -21.72
C LYS A 219 12.45 9.37 -20.96
N ALA A 220 11.87 9.52 -19.79
CA ALA A 220 12.13 10.65 -18.91
C ALA A 220 12.08 10.25 -17.43
N THR A 221 12.79 11.03 -16.62
CA THR A 221 12.57 11.07 -15.17
C THR A 221 11.80 12.35 -14.84
N LEU A 222 10.66 12.20 -14.18
CA LEU A 222 9.86 13.31 -13.68
C LEU A 222 10.04 13.42 -12.16
N TYR A 223 10.39 14.61 -11.67
CA TYR A 223 10.42 14.96 -10.25
C TYR A 223 9.20 15.82 -9.97
N VAL A 224 8.23 15.22 -9.32
CA VAL A 224 6.86 15.72 -9.23
C VAL A 224 6.64 16.42 -7.90
N PRO A 225 6.45 17.75 -7.87
CA PRO A 225 5.96 18.44 -6.69
C PRO A 225 4.64 17.84 -6.22
N SER A 226 4.42 17.82 -4.94
CA SER A 226 3.23 17.19 -4.36
C SER A 226 1.92 17.71 -4.93
N GLU A 227 1.84 18.98 -5.28
CA GLU A 227 0.65 19.63 -5.88
C GLU A 227 0.30 19.10 -7.27
N LEU A 228 1.30 18.61 -8.01
CA LEU A 228 1.12 17.95 -9.30
C LEU A 228 0.97 16.43 -9.18
N GLY A 229 1.07 15.89 -7.96
CA GLY A 229 0.91 14.49 -7.60
C GLY A 229 -0.38 14.25 -6.80
N TYR A 230 -0.24 13.71 -5.58
CA TYR A 230 -1.38 13.35 -4.72
C TYR A 230 -1.73 14.41 -3.66
N GLY A 231 -1.01 15.53 -3.62
CA GLY A 231 -1.31 16.71 -2.80
C GLY A 231 -1.34 16.45 -1.30
N GLU A 232 -2.11 17.28 -0.60
CA GLU A 232 -2.26 17.26 0.87
C GLU A 232 -2.96 16.01 1.40
N ARG A 233 -3.66 15.26 0.55
CA ARG A 233 -4.38 14.05 0.97
C ARG A 233 -3.52 12.80 0.90
N GLY A 234 -2.48 12.82 0.05
CA GLY A 234 -1.75 11.61 -0.30
C GLY A 234 -2.62 10.59 -1.04
N SER A 235 -2.14 9.36 -1.11
CA SER A 235 -2.84 8.22 -1.72
C SER A 235 -2.43 6.94 -0.98
N ASN A 236 -2.98 5.77 -1.38
CA ASN A 236 -2.62 4.49 -0.76
C ASN A 236 -1.10 4.27 -0.77
N GLY A 237 -0.49 4.27 0.41
CA GLY A 237 0.95 4.08 0.59
C GLY A 237 1.81 5.33 0.32
N ILE A 238 1.21 6.47 -0.04
CA ILE A 238 1.88 7.75 -0.27
C ILE A 238 1.35 8.78 0.72
N ASP A 239 2.23 9.27 1.57
CA ASP A 239 1.91 10.25 2.60
C ASP A 239 1.51 11.62 2.02
N PRO A 240 0.80 12.48 2.80
CA PRO A 240 0.51 13.86 2.43
C PRO A 240 1.75 14.63 1.98
N ASN A 241 1.59 15.44 0.94
CA ASN A 241 2.62 16.33 0.39
C ASN A 241 3.95 15.63 0.03
N THR A 242 3.89 14.38 -0.40
CA THR A 242 5.07 13.63 -0.83
C THR A 242 5.49 14.01 -2.23
N THR A 243 6.77 14.37 -2.41
CA THR A 243 7.39 14.51 -3.72
C THR A 243 7.64 13.15 -4.34
N LEU A 244 7.26 12.97 -5.59
CA LEU A 244 7.37 11.70 -6.31
C LEU A 244 8.46 11.77 -7.38
N VAL A 245 9.06 10.62 -7.65
CA VAL A 245 10.00 10.46 -8.76
C VAL A 245 9.49 9.34 -9.65
N PHE A 246 9.20 9.67 -10.90
CA PHE A 246 8.80 8.70 -11.90
C PHE A 246 9.88 8.56 -12.96
N ASP A 247 10.40 7.36 -13.14
CA ASP A 247 11.10 6.99 -14.37
C ASP A 247 10.04 6.42 -15.31
N ILE A 248 9.84 7.04 -16.47
CA ILE A 248 8.75 6.72 -17.41
C ILE A 248 9.33 6.40 -18.78
N GLN A 249 8.77 5.38 -19.43
CA GLN A 249 8.91 5.09 -20.84
C GLN A 249 7.53 5.19 -21.50
N LEU A 250 7.39 6.04 -22.49
CA LEU A 250 6.19 6.18 -23.32
C LEU A 250 6.29 5.24 -24.51
N ASP A 251 5.59 4.12 -24.49
CA ASP A 251 5.66 3.12 -25.56
C ASP A 251 4.89 3.53 -26.80
N SER A 252 3.63 3.97 -26.61
CA SER A 252 2.79 4.41 -27.73
C SER A 252 1.69 5.37 -27.30
N VAL A 253 1.16 6.08 -28.30
CA VAL A 253 0.10 7.08 -28.15
C VAL A 253 -1.07 6.72 -29.06
N LYS A 254 -2.27 6.76 -28.51
CA LYS A 254 -3.51 6.68 -29.26
C LYS A 254 -4.26 8.00 -29.14
N HIS A 255 -4.28 8.79 -30.21
CA HIS A 255 -4.99 10.06 -30.21
C HIS A 255 -6.50 9.87 -30.09
N PHE A 256 -7.12 10.74 -29.30
CA PHE A 256 -8.56 10.80 -29.18
C PHE A 256 -9.17 11.35 -30.48
N VAL A 257 -10.14 10.61 -31.01
CA VAL A 257 -10.94 11.06 -32.14
C VAL A 257 -12.37 11.26 -31.64
N GLU A 258 -12.92 12.46 -31.83
CA GLU A 258 -14.33 12.69 -31.49
C GLU A 258 -15.24 11.77 -32.31
N PRO A 259 -16.18 11.07 -31.66
CA PRO A 259 -17.17 10.28 -32.39
C PRO A 259 -17.93 11.20 -33.36
N VAL A 260 -17.96 10.87 -34.64
CA VAL A 260 -18.79 11.56 -35.61
C VAL A 260 -20.26 11.33 -35.18
N ALA A 261 -20.98 12.42 -34.89
CA ALA A 261 -22.41 12.32 -34.60
C ALA A 261 -23.11 11.70 -35.82
N GLU A 262 -23.63 10.47 -35.70
CA GLU A 262 -24.50 9.91 -36.69
C GLU A 262 -25.79 10.76 -36.71
N ASP A 263 -25.97 11.53 -37.77
CA ASP A 263 -27.26 12.20 -38.07
C ASP A 263 -28.32 11.11 -38.12
N LYS A 264 -29.11 11.00 -37.04
CA LYS A 264 -30.36 10.22 -37.04
C LYS A 264 -31.31 10.86 -38.00
N LYS A 265 -31.39 10.32 -39.23
CA LYS A 265 -32.47 10.58 -40.19
C LYS A 265 -33.73 9.87 -39.74
#